data_d81ef6c29015b2d71c95309929730034
#
_entry.id   d81ef6c29015b2d71c95309929730034
#
_cell.length_a   1.000
_cell.length_b   1.000
_cell.length_c   1.000
_cell.angle_alpha   90.00
_cell.angle_beta   90.00
_cell.angle_gamma   90.00
#
_symmetry.space_group_name_H-M   'P 1'
#
loop_
_entity.id
_entity.type
_entity.pdbx_description
1 polymer ?
#
loop_
_entity_poly.entity_id
_entity_poly.type
_entity_poly.pdbx_seq_one_letter_code
_entity_poly.pdbx_strand_id
1 'polypeptide(L)'
;MSSSSVLPVATSVRGASTVRIRISRDDIALRSGLLLLITLLVIAVVFPLYSLLSKSFEDMDGEFVGLQNFREYFETPALFTSITNSLGVAISVALIVLVLAFVYAYALTRTKMPLRGLFRGIALIPILAPSLLAAISLIYWFGNQGVLKSWLFGASIYGPIGVIMASCFWVFPQ
;
A
#
# COMPACT_ATOMS: atom_id res chain seq x y z
N MET A 1 -33.52 4.27 -78.48
CA MET A 1 -32.53 3.24 -78.15
C MET A 1 -31.27 3.98 -77.64
N SER A 2 -31.12 4.14 -76.38
CA SER A 2 -30.01 4.86 -75.81
C SER A 2 -29.31 3.88 -74.81
N SER A 3 -28.13 3.42 -75.17
CA SER A 3 -27.28 2.52 -74.38
C SER A 3 -26.46 3.33 -73.40
N SER A 4 -26.82 3.26 -72.15
CA SER A 4 -26.06 3.81 -71.06
C SER A 4 -24.90 2.87 -70.72
N SER A 5 -23.70 3.31 -71.05
CA SER A 5 -22.44 2.67 -70.63
C SER A 5 -22.15 2.91 -69.14
N VAL A 6 -22.21 1.85 -68.33
CA VAL A 6 -21.83 1.87 -66.95
C VAL A 6 -20.30 1.71 -66.86
N LEU A 7 -19.61 2.73 -66.35
CA LEU A 7 -18.19 2.70 -66.09
C LEU A 7 -17.94 1.92 -64.80
N PRO A 8 -16.95 1.02 -64.74
CA PRO A 8 -16.58 0.33 -63.50
C PRO A 8 -15.85 1.28 -62.52
N VAL A 9 -16.38 1.39 -61.32
CA VAL A 9 -15.73 2.08 -60.22
C VAL A 9 -14.50 1.27 -59.78
N ALA A 10 -13.32 1.78 -60.08
CA ALA A 10 -12.06 1.20 -59.57
C ALA A 10 -11.94 1.46 -58.06
N THR A 11 -12.18 0.47 -57.26
CA THR A 11 -11.85 0.45 -55.81
C THR A 11 -10.34 0.43 -55.64
N SER A 12 -9.77 1.60 -55.40
CA SER A 12 -8.38 1.76 -54.97
C SER A 12 -8.18 1.10 -53.60
N VAL A 13 -7.62 -0.10 -53.59
CA VAL A 13 -7.13 -0.74 -52.38
C VAL A 13 -5.91 0.08 -51.89
N ARG A 14 -6.14 0.97 -50.93
CA ARG A 14 -5.04 1.65 -50.20
C ARG A 14 -4.17 0.57 -49.56
N GLY A 15 -2.97 0.38 -50.10
CA GLY A 15 -1.95 -0.47 -49.52
C GLY A 15 -1.68 -0.06 -48.10
N ALA A 16 -1.84 -1.00 -47.19
CA ALA A 16 -1.47 -0.83 -45.79
C ALA A 16 0.05 -0.54 -45.74
N SER A 17 0.39 0.72 -45.49
CA SER A 17 1.77 1.11 -45.23
C SER A 17 2.21 0.42 -43.96
N THR A 18 3.09 -0.57 -44.09
CA THR A 18 3.79 -1.20 -42.95
C THR A 18 4.64 -0.11 -42.29
N VAL A 19 4.18 0.35 -41.12
CA VAL A 19 4.97 1.28 -40.28
C VAL A 19 6.18 0.53 -39.83
N ARG A 20 7.33 0.75 -40.49
CA ARG A 20 8.63 0.28 -39.98
C ARG A 20 8.96 1.12 -38.74
N ILE A 21 8.86 0.51 -37.57
CA ILE A 21 9.34 1.09 -36.32
C ILE A 21 10.85 1.23 -36.41
N ARG A 22 11.32 2.44 -36.72
CA ARG A 22 12.75 2.78 -36.68
C ARG A 22 13.14 2.95 -35.22
N ILE A 23 13.87 1.99 -34.67
CA ILE A 23 14.44 2.12 -33.32
C ILE A 23 15.45 3.26 -33.36
N SER A 24 15.11 4.36 -32.68
CA SER A 24 15.99 5.51 -32.53
C SER A 24 17.09 5.22 -31.48
N ARG A 25 18.22 5.95 -31.57
CA ARG A 25 19.25 5.91 -30.53
C ARG A 25 18.69 6.30 -29.16
N ASP A 26 17.70 7.20 -29.14
CA ASP A 26 17.01 7.63 -27.94
C ASP A 26 16.15 6.49 -27.34
N ASP A 27 15.53 5.67 -28.17
CA ASP A 27 14.78 4.48 -27.71
C ASP A 27 15.71 3.44 -27.08
N ILE A 28 16.90 3.27 -27.62
CA ILE A 28 17.92 2.36 -27.07
C ILE A 28 18.41 2.90 -25.74
N ALA A 29 18.73 4.19 -25.65
CA ALA A 29 19.18 4.83 -24.42
C ALA A 29 18.11 4.75 -23.32
N LEU A 30 16.84 4.98 -23.69
CA LEU A 30 15.70 4.89 -22.77
C LEU A 30 15.48 3.46 -22.26
N ARG A 31 15.53 2.48 -23.15
CA ARG A 31 15.39 1.06 -22.80
C ARG A 31 16.54 0.55 -21.95
N SER A 32 17.80 0.96 -22.29
CA SER A 32 18.97 0.57 -21.49
C SER A 32 18.95 1.22 -20.11
N GLY A 33 18.54 2.48 -20.01
CA GLY A 33 18.35 3.17 -18.73
C GLY A 33 17.24 2.52 -17.88
N LEU A 34 16.13 2.14 -18.50
CA LEU A 34 15.05 1.45 -17.84
C LEU A 34 15.47 0.05 -17.34
N LEU A 35 16.18 -0.71 -18.18
CA LEU A 35 16.73 -2.01 -17.81
C LEU A 35 17.72 -1.90 -16.65
N LEU A 36 18.62 -0.93 -16.69
CA LEU A 36 19.55 -0.68 -15.61
C LEU A 36 18.84 -0.33 -14.31
N LEU A 37 17.82 0.52 -14.36
CA LEU A 37 17.02 0.91 -13.20
C LEU A 37 16.25 -0.27 -12.63
N ILE A 38 15.62 -1.08 -13.48
CA ILE A 38 14.91 -2.31 -13.05
C ILE A 38 15.90 -3.29 -12.42
N THR A 39 17.06 -3.50 -13.03
CA THR A 39 18.07 -4.41 -12.50
C THR A 39 18.57 -3.95 -11.14
N LEU A 40 18.85 -2.65 -10.98
CA LEU A 40 19.28 -2.09 -9.71
C LEU A 40 18.21 -2.21 -8.64
N LEU A 41 16.95 -1.97 -9.00
CA LEU A 41 15.80 -2.13 -8.09
C LEU A 41 15.60 -3.58 -7.69
N VAL A 42 15.71 -4.52 -8.63
CA VAL A 42 15.62 -5.97 -8.35
C VAL A 42 16.74 -6.39 -7.40
N ILE A 43 17.99 -5.98 -7.64
CA ILE A 43 19.10 -6.29 -6.75
C ILE A 43 18.87 -5.67 -5.36
N ALA A 44 18.44 -4.42 -5.28
CA ALA A 44 18.20 -3.71 -4.02
C ALA A 44 17.08 -4.34 -3.18
N VAL A 45 16.12 -5.03 -3.81
CA VAL A 45 15.03 -5.72 -3.10
C VAL A 45 15.37 -7.19 -2.86
N VAL A 46 15.84 -7.91 -3.89
CA VAL A 46 16.06 -9.35 -3.81
C VAL A 46 17.23 -9.69 -2.89
N PHE A 47 18.32 -8.91 -2.93
CA PHE A 47 19.49 -9.20 -2.12
C PHE A 47 19.22 -9.12 -0.60
N PRO A 48 18.58 -8.07 -0.05
CA PRO A 48 18.20 -8.06 1.36
C PRO A 48 17.21 -9.16 1.73
N LEU A 49 16.23 -9.44 0.86
CA LEU A 49 15.27 -10.53 1.11
C LEU A 49 15.96 -11.89 1.14
N TYR A 50 16.87 -12.15 0.21
CA TYR A 50 17.67 -13.38 0.21
C TYR A 50 18.50 -13.48 1.49
N SER A 51 19.17 -12.40 1.90
CA SER A 51 19.96 -12.35 3.13
C SER A 51 19.10 -12.63 4.37
N LEU A 52 17.90 -12.05 4.46
CA LEU A 52 16.98 -12.32 5.57
C LEU A 52 16.50 -13.78 5.58
N LEU A 53 16.16 -14.31 4.40
CA LEU A 53 15.70 -15.68 4.28
C LEU A 53 16.82 -16.68 4.60
N SER A 54 18.05 -16.47 4.09
CA SER A 54 19.16 -17.36 4.42
C SER A 54 19.47 -17.37 5.91
N LYS A 55 19.46 -16.21 6.54
CA LYS A 55 19.67 -16.07 8.00
C LYS A 55 18.57 -16.74 8.83
N SER A 56 17.37 -16.92 8.31
CA SER A 56 16.32 -17.64 9.02
C SER A 56 16.60 -19.15 9.17
N PHE A 57 17.49 -19.70 8.36
CA PHE A 57 17.92 -21.10 8.38
C PHE A 57 19.29 -21.31 9.04
N GLU A 58 19.93 -20.23 9.51
CA GLU A 58 21.24 -20.26 10.17
C GLU A 58 21.07 -19.95 11.67
N ASP A 59 21.95 -20.51 12.49
CA ASP A 59 22.08 -20.17 13.90
C ASP A 59 22.92 -18.89 14.10
N MET A 60 23.07 -18.44 15.34
CA MET A 60 23.88 -17.26 15.69
C MET A 60 25.34 -17.40 15.27
N ASP A 61 25.85 -18.62 15.21
CA ASP A 61 27.21 -18.93 14.76
C ASP A 61 27.34 -19.08 13.23
N GLY A 62 26.21 -18.92 12.49
CA GLY A 62 26.17 -19.03 11.02
C GLY A 62 26.09 -20.46 10.48
N GLU A 63 25.87 -21.44 11.34
CA GLU A 63 25.69 -22.84 10.95
C GLU A 63 24.24 -23.07 10.45
N PHE A 64 24.11 -23.91 9.41
CA PHE A 64 22.80 -24.23 8.85
C PHE A 64 22.01 -25.17 9.76
N VAL A 65 20.94 -24.68 10.36
CA VAL A 65 20.07 -25.41 11.30
C VAL A 65 18.71 -25.82 10.70
N GLY A 66 18.50 -25.57 9.43
CA GLY A 66 17.25 -25.92 8.76
C GLY A 66 16.04 -25.15 9.33
N LEU A 67 14.99 -25.89 9.71
CA LEU A 67 13.75 -25.30 10.24
C LEU A 67 13.73 -25.17 11.77
N GLN A 68 14.85 -25.35 12.44
CA GLN A 68 14.91 -25.33 13.92
C GLN A 68 14.46 -23.96 14.47
N ASN A 69 14.90 -22.84 13.88
CA ASN A 69 14.50 -21.51 14.29
C ASN A 69 12.98 -21.29 14.21
N PHE A 70 12.34 -21.82 13.18
CA PHE A 70 10.90 -21.75 13.02
C PHE A 70 10.17 -22.59 14.08
N ARG A 71 10.68 -23.77 14.38
CA ARG A 71 10.12 -24.63 15.39
C ARG A 71 10.21 -23.98 16.77
N GLU A 72 11.37 -23.45 17.14
CA GLU A 72 11.58 -22.72 18.39
C GLU A 72 10.67 -21.49 18.48
N TYR A 73 10.47 -20.77 17.37
CA TYR A 73 9.54 -19.66 17.30
C TYR A 73 8.10 -20.05 17.69
N PHE A 74 7.61 -21.18 17.16
CA PHE A 74 6.25 -21.64 17.47
C PHE A 74 6.13 -22.29 18.83
N GLU A 75 7.21 -22.90 19.34
CA GLU A 75 7.25 -23.50 20.68
C GLU A 75 7.41 -22.44 21.79
N THR A 76 7.89 -21.23 21.47
CA THR A 76 8.05 -20.13 22.42
C THR A 76 6.72 -19.36 22.59
N PRO A 77 6.04 -19.46 23.75
CA PRO A 77 4.70 -18.86 23.94
C PRO A 77 4.67 -17.34 23.68
N ALA A 78 5.73 -16.62 24.06
CA ALA A 78 5.82 -15.18 23.87
C ALA A 78 5.86 -14.79 22.37
N LEU A 79 6.54 -15.57 21.52
CA LEU A 79 6.65 -15.33 20.10
C LEU A 79 5.34 -15.68 19.38
N PHE A 80 4.70 -16.79 19.76
CA PHE A 80 3.38 -17.14 19.25
C PHE A 80 2.32 -16.10 19.62
N THR A 81 2.36 -15.58 20.86
CA THR A 81 1.46 -14.51 21.30
C THR A 81 1.63 -13.24 20.46
N SER A 82 2.84 -12.95 19.98
CA SER A 82 3.10 -11.81 19.09
C SER A 82 2.36 -11.93 17.74
N ILE A 83 2.27 -13.13 17.18
CA ILE A 83 1.49 -13.38 15.94
C ILE A 83 0.00 -13.11 16.20
N THR A 84 -0.56 -13.70 17.27
CA THR A 84 -1.98 -13.56 17.59
C THR A 84 -2.36 -12.11 17.88
N ASN A 85 -1.52 -11.38 18.60
CA ASN A 85 -1.71 -9.95 18.87
C ASN A 85 -1.63 -9.12 17.59
N SER A 86 -0.65 -9.37 16.73
CA SER A 86 -0.51 -8.66 15.45
C SER A 86 -1.71 -8.90 14.54
N LEU A 87 -2.18 -10.15 14.46
CA LEU A 87 -3.36 -10.49 13.68
C LEU A 87 -4.63 -9.85 14.26
N GLY A 88 -4.79 -9.86 15.58
CA GLY A 88 -5.88 -9.21 16.28
C GLY A 88 -5.93 -7.70 16.01
N VAL A 89 -4.78 -7.02 16.10
CA VAL A 89 -4.66 -5.60 15.78
C VAL A 89 -5.00 -5.35 14.30
N ALA A 90 -4.44 -6.13 13.38
CA ALA A 90 -4.67 -5.96 11.94
C ALA A 90 -6.15 -6.13 11.57
N ILE A 91 -6.81 -7.16 12.09
CA ILE A 91 -8.25 -7.39 11.86
C ILE A 91 -9.09 -6.25 12.45
N SER A 92 -8.77 -5.82 13.66
CA SER A 92 -9.48 -4.71 14.32
C SER A 92 -9.38 -3.43 13.51
N VAL A 93 -8.18 -3.06 13.07
CA VAL A 93 -7.94 -1.89 12.22
C VAL A 93 -8.71 -2.01 10.90
N ALA A 94 -8.61 -3.16 10.23
CA ALA A 94 -9.30 -3.40 8.95
C ALA A 94 -10.82 -3.23 9.08
N LEU A 95 -11.44 -3.80 10.10
CA LEU A 95 -12.89 -3.70 10.33
C LEU A 95 -13.30 -2.25 10.63
N ILE A 96 -12.59 -1.56 11.52
CA ILE A 96 -12.91 -0.17 11.88
C ILE A 96 -12.75 0.73 10.65
N VAL A 97 -11.63 0.64 9.95
CA VAL A 97 -11.36 1.50 8.79
C VAL A 97 -12.32 1.21 7.65
N LEU A 98 -12.66 -0.06 7.40
CA LEU A 98 -13.62 -0.43 6.36
C LEU A 98 -14.97 0.25 6.59
N VAL A 99 -15.49 0.19 7.81
CA VAL A 99 -16.78 0.81 8.17
C VAL A 99 -16.69 2.33 8.05
N LEU A 100 -15.67 2.95 8.64
CA LEU A 100 -15.49 4.40 8.59
C LEU A 100 -15.31 4.92 7.17
N ALA A 101 -14.45 4.27 6.38
CA ALA A 101 -14.20 4.64 4.99
C ALA A 101 -15.45 4.48 4.12
N PHE A 102 -16.20 3.40 4.31
CA PHE A 102 -17.46 3.20 3.60
C PHE A 102 -18.48 4.30 3.92
N VAL A 103 -18.71 4.59 5.20
CA VAL A 103 -19.63 5.65 5.64
C VAL A 103 -19.18 7.00 5.09
N TYR A 104 -17.89 7.30 5.17
CA TYR A 104 -17.34 8.55 4.69
C TYR A 104 -17.44 8.69 3.16
N ALA A 105 -17.08 7.66 2.43
CA ALA A 105 -17.21 7.64 0.97
C ALA A 105 -18.68 7.76 0.54
N TYR A 106 -19.59 7.06 1.22
CA TYR A 106 -21.02 7.16 0.98
C TYR A 106 -21.53 8.58 1.23
N ALA A 107 -21.14 9.20 2.35
CA ALA A 107 -21.52 10.56 2.67
C ALA A 107 -21.04 11.56 1.60
N LEU A 108 -19.79 11.44 1.15
CA LEU A 108 -19.23 12.32 0.13
C LEU A 108 -19.83 12.13 -1.26
N THR A 109 -20.25 10.91 -1.63
CA THR A 109 -20.69 10.60 -3.01
C THR A 109 -22.19 10.60 -3.17
N ARG A 110 -22.94 10.15 -2.18
CA ARG A 110 -24.40 9.92 -2.27
C ARG A 110 -25.26 10.95 -1.55
N THR A 111 -24.69 11.80 -0.69
CA THR A 111 -25.46 12.84 0.00
C THR A 111 -25.23 14.23 -0.62
N LYS A 112 -26.18 15.14 -0.42
CA LYS A 112 -26.04 16.56 -0.81
C LYS A 112 -25.29 17.33 0.30
N MET A 113 -24.15 16.83 0.74
CA MET A 113 -23.36 17.41 1.81
C MET A 113 -22.76 18.75 1.38
N PRO A 114 -22.94 19.85 2.15
CA PRO A 114 -22.25 21.10 1.90
C PRO A 114 -20.74 20.94 2.14
N LEU A 115 -19.92 21.77 1.53
CA LEU A 115 -18.46 21.82 1.74
C LEU A 115 -17.72 20.47 1.48
N ARG A 116 -18.19 19.64 0.55
CA ARG A 116 -17.57 18.34 0.20
C ARG A 116 -16.06 18.43 -0.07
N GLY A 117 -15.64 19.51 -0.75
CA GLY A 117 -14.22 19.74 -1.06
C GLY A 117 -13.38 19.91 0.21
N LEU A 118 -13.92 20.62 1.20
CA LEU A 118 -13.25 20.81 2.50
C LEU A 118 -13.09 19.48 3.23
N PHE A 119 -14.16 18.68 3.34
CA PHE A 119 -14.10 17.38 3.99
C PHE A 119 -13.11 16.43 3.30
N ARG A 120 -13.12 16.43 1.94
CA ARG A 120 -12.14 15.64 1.17
C ARG A 120 -10.71 16.10 1.44
N GLY A 121 -10.47 17.41 1.56
CA GLY A 121 -9.17 17.96 1.90
C GLY A 121 -8.72 17.56 3.31
N ILE A 122 -9.62 17.66 4.31
CA ILE A 122 -9.33 17.28 5.70
C ILE A 122 -8.95 15.80 5.80
N ALA A 123 -9.64 14.91 5.07
CA ALA A 123 -9.32 13.49 5.08
C ALA A 123 -7.91 13.18 4.54
N LEU A 124 -7.35 14.05 3.70
CA LEU A 124 -6.00 13.86 3.15
C LEU A 124 -4.88 14.39 4.06
N ILE A 125 -5.22 15.17 5.10
CA ILE A 125 -4.22 15.72 6.02
C ILE A 125 -3.32 14.64 6.64
N PRO A 126 -3.83 13.48 7.10
CA PRO A 126 -2.98 12.46 7.70
C PRO A 126 -1.91 11.90 6.75
N ILE A 127 -2.15 11.89 5.44
CA ILE A 127 -1.16 11.45 4.45
C ILE A 127 0.06 12.38 4.42
N LEU A 128 -0.16 13.67 4.66
CA LEU A 128 0.90 14.68 4.67
C LEU A 128 1.66 14.73 6.01
N ALA A 129 1.09 14.16 7.07
CA ALA A 129 1.71 14.16 8.38
C ALA A 129 2.72 13.00 8.51
N PRO A 130 3.92 13.23 9.06
CA PRO A 130 4.83 12.14 9.41
C PRO A 130 4.15 11.14 10.36
N SER A 131 4.33 9.85 10.12
CA SER A 131 3.69 8.78 10.92
C SER A 131 3.97 8.90 12.43
N LEU A 132 5.18 9.33 12.79
CA LEU A 132 5.57 9.55 14.17
C LEU A 132 4.76 10.68 14.84
N LEU A 133 4.38 11.71 14.09
CA LEU A 133 3.59 12.83 14.61
C LEU A 133 2.21 12.37 15.07
N ALA A 134 1.56 11.47 14.33
CA ALA A 134 0.26 10.92 14.70
C ALA A 134 0.33 10.17 16.04
N ALA A 135 1.35 9.33 16.21
CA ALA A 135 1.55 8.57 17.44
C ALA A 135 1.82 9.50 18.65
N ILE A 136 2.70 10.49 18.49
CA ILE A 136 3.01 11.48 19.54
C ILE A 136 1.75 12.28 19.90
N SER A 137 0.98 12.73 18.90
CA SER A 137 -0.25 13.48 19.13
C SER A 137 -1.27 12.69 19.93
N LEU A 138 -1.44 11.41 19.63
CA LEU A 138 -2.33 10.51 20.40
C LEU A 138 -1.86 10.38 21.86
N ILE A 139 -0.56 10.30 22.11
CA ILE A 139 -0.02 10.26 23.46
C ILE A 139 -0.28 11.58 24.20
N TYR A 140 -0.13 12.73 23.57
CA TYR A 140 -0.45 14.02 24.18
C TYR A 140 -1.92 14.16 24.54
N TRP A 141 -2.84 13.66 23.69
CA TRP A 141 -4.27 13.77 23.93
C TRP A 141 -4.79 12.72 24.93
N PHE A 142 -4.36 11.47 24.81
CA PHE A 142 -4.91 10.32 25.55
C PHE A 142 -3.94 9.68 26.53
N GLY A 143 -2.69 10.14 26.59
CA GLY A 143 -1.68 9.61 27.50
C GLY A 143 -1.98 9.91 28.97
N ASN A 144 -1.06 9.54 29.86
CA ASN A 144 -1.25 9.64 31.31
C ASN A 144 -1.58 11.05 31.80
N GLN A 145 -1.09 12.08 31.13
CA GLN A 145 -1.34 13.48 31.42
C GLN A 145 -2.23 14.14 30.34
N GLY A 146 -2.81 13.34 29.44
CA GLY A 146 -3.60 13.83 28.32
C GLY A 146 -4.99 14.31 28.76
N VAL A 147 -5.46 15.39 28.12
CA VAL A 147 -6.76 16.02 28.40
C VAL A 147 -7.94 15.07 28.17
N LEU A 148 -7.82 14.17 27.21
CA LEU A 148 -8.88 13.20 26.83
C LEU A 148 -8.66 11.82 27.44
N LYS A 149 -7.79 11.66 28.43
CA LYS A 149 -7.56 10.35 29.10
C LYS A 149 -8.86 9.72 29.63
N SER A 150 -9.76 10.53 30.16
CA SER A 150 -11.04 10.05 30.70
C SER A 150 -11.95 9.39 29.66
N TRP A 151 -11.80 9.72 28.37
CA TRP A 151 -12.56 9.13 27.27
C TRP A 151 -12.20 7.69 26.99
N LEU A 152 -11.05 7.24 27.48
CA LEU A 152 -10.64 5.84 27.37
C LEU A 152 -11.25 4.94 28.45
N PHE A 153 -12.15 5.45 29.29
CA PHE A 153 -12.89 4.68 30.31
C PHE A 153 -11.99 3.78 31.17
N GLY A 154 -10.77 4.28 31.50
CA GLY A 154 -9.79 3.55 32.28
C GLY A 154 -8.83 2.69 31.47
N ALA A 155 -9.03 2.54 30.16
CA ALA A 155 -8.06 1.87 29.30
C ALA A 155 -6.81 2.72 29.07
N SER A 156 -5.70 2.08 28.68
CA SER A 156 -4.43 2.75 28.41
C SER A 156 -4.23 2.94 26.92
N ILE A 157 -3.79 4.13 26.52
CA ILE A 157 -3.33 4.40 25.16
C ILE A 157 -2.01 3.66 24.85
N TYR A 158 -1.24 3.34 25.90
CA TYR A 158 0.00 2.57 25.75
C TYR A 158 -0.33 1.09 25.60
N GLY A 159 -0.30 0.60 24.36
CA GLY A 159 -0.61 -0.80 24.05
C GLY A 159 -1.49 -0.96 22.81
N PRO A 160 -2.26 -2.06 22.71
CA PRO A 160 -3.04 -2.39 21.51
C PRO A 160 -4.01 -1.29 21.07
N ILE A 161 -4.64 -0.60 22.02
CA ILE A 161 -5.60 0.48 21.73
C ILE A 161 -4.92 1.63 20.99
N GLY A 162 -3.76 2.08 21.47
CA GLY A 162 -3.02 3.15 20.82
C GLY A 162 -2.51 2.75 19.44
N VAL A 163 -2.05 1.51 19.28
CA VAL A 163 -1.62 0.98 17.99
C VAL A 163 -2.80 0.95 17.00
N ILE A 164 -3.96 0.47 17.44
CA ILE A 164 -5.18 0.45 16.61
C ILE A 164 -5.59 1.87 16.21
N MET A 165 -5.64 2.81 17.16
CA MET A 165 -6.02 4.20 16.89
C MET A 165 -5.06 4.88 15.91
N ALA A 166 -3.74 4.73 16.13
CA ALA A 166 -2.72 5.29 15.25
C ALA A 166 -2.79 4.69 13.84
N SER A 167 -3.01 3.38 13.75
CA SER A 167 -3.14 2.67 12.48
C SER A 167 -4.41 3.07 11.73
N CYS A 168 -5.55 3.21 12.43
CA CYS A 168 -6.79 3.70 11.84
C CYS A 168 -6.61 5.11 11.26
N PHE A 169 -5.96 6.00 12.01
CA PHE A 169 -5.70 7.36 11.57
C PHE A 169 -4.81 7.41 10.31
N TRP A 170 -3.84 6.49 10.22
CA TRP A 170 -2.94 6.40 9.08
C TRP A 170 -3.58 5.76 7.84
N VAL A 171 -4.36 4.69 8.03
CA VAL A 171 -4.93 3.90 6.91
C VAL A 171 -6.22 4.53 6.36
N PHE A 172 -6.99 5.23 7.22
CA PHE A 172 -8.31 5.78 6.83
C PHE A 172 -8.31 6.66 5.57
N PRO A 173 -7.33 7.54 5.31
CA PRO A 173 -7.33 8.40 4.12
C PRO A 173 -6.87 7.71 2.84
N GLN A 174 -6.34 6.50 2.90
CA GLN A 174 -5.86 5.74 1.75
C GLN A 174 -6.98 4.99 1.03
#